data_2007d7842711a80907326f542790c183
#
_entry.id   2007d7842711a80907326f542790c183
#
_cell.length_a   1.000
_cell.length_b   1.000
_cell.length_c   1.000
_cell.angle_alpha   90.00
_cell.angle_beta   90.00
_cell.angle_gamma   90.00
#
_symmetry.space_group_name_H-M   'P 1'
#
loop_
_entity.id
_entity.type
_entity.pdbx_description
1 polymer ?
#
loop_
_entity_poly.entity_id
_entity_poly.type
_entity_poly.pdbx_seq_one_letter_code
_entity_poly.pdbx_strand_id
1 'polypeptide(L)'
;RQRQMCIRDRLSGLIDLGTMPIESIIAAGHTVTTVPPGASVAEVRDIASKTTHMRLLLGGEGTLRVIHVRDLLLKDETAPAESLARPAFVLKAKTPIYEALASMRAASVQIAVVTDGSRITGVVTLADILRRVLPLSPKPEPRGLA
;
A
#
# COMPACT_ATOMS: atom_id res chain seq x y z
N ARG A 1 10.58 -34.10 21.96
CA ARG A 1 11.48 -33.14 21.32
C ARG A 1 10.89 -32.52 20.05
N GLN A 2 10.16 -33.25 19.23
CA GLN A 2 9.53 -32.67 18.02
C GLN A 2 8.41 -31.66 18.34
N ARG A 3 7.65 -31.87 19.43
CA ARG A 3 6.63 -30.91 19.86
C ARG A 3 7.21 -29.55 20.29
N GLN A 4 8.38 -29.55 20.94
CA GLN A 4 9.04 -28.31 21.34
C GLN A 4 9.63 -27.54 20.17
N MET A 5 10.12 -28.23 19.13
CA MET A 5 10.61 -27.59 17.90
C MET A 5 9.48 -26.94 17.10
N CYS A 6 8.33 -27.61 16.96
CA CYS A 6 7.16 -27.04 16.26
C CYS A 6 6.60 -25.80 16.97
N ILE A 7 6.59 -25.78 18.31
CA ILE A 7 6.15 -24.63 19.08
C ILE A 7 7.15 -23.47 18.98
N ARG A 8 8.45 -23.75 19.02
CA ARG A 8 9.49 -22.73 18.81
C ARG A 8 9.43 -22.12 17.42
N ASP A 9 9.25 -22.92 16.37
CA ASP A 9 9.15 -22.41 15.00
C ASP A 9 7.91 -21.54 14.80
N ARG A 10 6.78 -21.92 15.41
CA ARG A 10 5.56 -21.09 15.39
C ARG A 10 5.72 -19.79 16.18
N LEU A 11 6.34 -19.84 17.34
CA LEU A 11 6.62 -18.67 18.16
C LEU A 11 7.68 -17.77 17.50
N SER A 12 8.71 -18.35 16.89
CA SER A 12 9.71 -17.61 16.11
C SER A 12 9.08 -16.90 14.92
N GLY A 13 8.17 -17.57 14.19
CA GLY A 13 7.44 -16.99 13.08
C GLY A 13 6.57 -15.81 13.51
N LEU A 14 5.90 -15.89 14.66
CA LEU A 14 5.10 -14.81 15.23
C LEU A 14 5.97 -13.63 15.68
N ILE A 15 7.13 -13.91 16.28
CA ILE A 15 8.09 -12.88 16.69
C ILE A 15 8.69 -12.20 15.45
N ASP A 16 9.04 -12.96 14.42
CA ASP A 16 9.58 -12.43 13.16
C ASP A 16 8.58 -11.49 12.47
N LEU A 17 7.29 -11.85 12.43
CA LEU A 17 6.23 -10.99 11.92
C LEU A 17 6.09 -9.70 12.74
N GLY A 18 6.27 -9.76 14.06
CA GLY A 18 6.20 -8.59 14.92
C GLY A 18 7.37 -7.63 14.74
N THR A 19 8.55 -8.13 14.38
CA THR A 19 9.78 -7.32 14.17
C THR A 19 10.05 -7.01 12.70
N MET A 20 9.37 -7.67 11.78
CA MET A 20 9.54 -7.52 10.35
C MET A 20 9.17 -6.10 9.90
N PRO A 21 10.04 -5.39 9.16
CA PRO A 21 9.72 -4.04 8.70
C PRO A 21 8.66 -4.08 7.59
N ILE A 22 7.85 -3.02 7.54
CA ILE A 22 6.78 -2.91 6.54
C ILE A 22 7.30 -2.97 5.10
N GLU A 23 8.51 -2.52 4.85
CA GLU A 23 9.13 -2.59 3.51
C GLU A 23 9.26 -4.03 2.99
N SER A 24 9.32 -5.02 3.88
CA SER A 24 9.49 -6.43 3.48
C SER A 24 8.28 -7.02 2.78
N ILE A 25 7.10 -6.45 2.95
CA ILE A 25 5.88 -6.90 2.25
C ILE A 25 5.64 -6.18 0.92
N ILE A 26 6.44 -5.17 0.62
CA ILE A 26 6.38 -4.53 -0.69
C ILE A 26 7.10 -5.44 -1.68
N ALA A 27 6.37 -5.91 -2.69
CA ALA A 27 6.95 -6.80 -3.69
C ALA A 27 8.08 -6.12 -4.46
N ALA A 28 9.16 -6.86 -4.68
CA ALA A 28 10.24 -6.40 -5.54
C ALA A 28 9.68 -6.09 -6.94
N GLY A 29 9.98 -4.90 -7.47
CA GLY A 29 9.46 -4.45 -8.75
C GLY A 29 8.07 -3.82 -8.69
N HIS A 30 7.50 -3.64 -7.49
CA HIS A 30 6.26 -2.88 -7.35
C HIS A 30 6.52 -1.42 -7.70
N THR A 31 5.90 -0.95 -8.77
CA THR A 31 6.05 0.42 -9.25
C THR A 31 4.94 1.30 -8.72
N VAL A 32 5.28 2.52 -8.42
CA VAL A 32 4.34 3.56 -8.01
C VAL A 32 4.22 4.57 -9.13
N THR A 33 3.00 4.87 -9.53
CA THR A 33 2.76 5.89 -10.55
C THR A 33 2.69 7.25 -9.88
N THR A 34 3.57 8.15 -10.30
CA THR A 34 3.64 9.53 -9.82
C THR A 34 3.07 10.48 -10.85
N VAL A 35 2.48 11.56 -10.36
CA VAL A 35 1.91 12.64 -11.17
C VAL A 35 2.71 13.91 -10.90
N PRO A 36 3.11 14.66 -11.93
CA PRO A 36 3.81 15.92 -11.71
C PRO A 36 2.91 16.96 -11.04
N PRO A 37 3.48 17.79 -10.15
CA PRO A 37 2.74 18.91 -9.56
C PRO A 37 2.28 19.89 -10.64
N GLY A 38 1.07 20.40 -10.50
CA GLY A 38 0.50 21.34 -11.49
C GLY A 38 -0.18 20.67 -12.68
N ALA A 39 -0.25 19.34 -12.74
CA ALA A 39 -0.95 18.62 -13.81
C ALA A 39 -2.46 18.91 -13.78
N SER A 40 -3.06 18.97 -14.96
CA SER A 40 -4.52 19.04 -15.11
C SER A 40 -5.15 17.66 -14.96
N VAL A 41 -6.47 17.63 -14.74
CA VAL A 41 -7.23 16.37 -14.69
C VAL A 41 -7.07 15.58 -16.00
N ALA A 42 -7.05 16.26 -17.15
CA ALA A 42 -6.85 15.60 -18.45
C ALA A 42 -5.48 14.90 -18.54
N GLU A 43 -4.42 15.56 -18.07
CA GLU A 43 -3.06 14.99 -18.05
C GLU A 43 -2.98 13.78 -17.13
N VAL A 44 -3.62 13.84 -15.96
CA VAL A 44 -3.65 12.73 -15.00
C VAL A 44 -4.47 11.56 -15.53
N ARG A 45 -5.56 11.82 -16.23
CA ARG A 45 -6.33 10.77 -16.92
C ARG A 45 -5.48 10.03 -17.96
N ASP A 46 -4.67 10.75 -18.71
CA ASP A 46 -3.75 10.16 -19.68
C ASP A 46 -2.72 9.25 -19.00
N ILE A 47 -2.14 9.71 -17.90
CA ILE A 47 -1.23 8.89 -17.08
C ILE A 47 -1.95 7.65 -16.54
N ALA A 48 -3.15 7.82 -16.02
CA ALA A 48 -3.96 6.72 -15.48
C ALA A 48 -4.31 5.67 -16.53
N SER A 49 -4.53 6.07 -17.79
CA SER A 49 -4.83 5.15 -18.88
C SER A 49 -3.67 4.22 -19.24
N LYS A 50 -2.46 4.62 -18.91
CA LYS A 50 -1.21 3.86 -19.18
C LYS A 50 -0.79 2.97 -18.03
N THR A 51 -1.50 2.98 -16.92
CA THR A 51 -1.18 2.19 -15.74
C THR A 51 -2.41 1.43 -15.24
N THR A 52 -2.17 0.36 -14.51
CA THR A 52 -3.23 -0.41 -13.83
C THR A 52 -3.46 0.06 -12.39
N HIS A 53 -2.67 1.01 -11.93
CA HIS A 53 -2.79 1.53 -10.56
C HIS A 53 -4.03 2.40 -10.41
N MET A 54 -4.83 2.12 -9.39
CA MET A 54 -6.04 2.89 -9.07
C MET A 54 -5.76 4.14 -8.23
N ARG A 55 -4.55 4.25 -7.71
CA ARG A 55 -4.11 5.38 -6.90
C ARG A 55 -2.79 5.91 -7.42
N LEU A 56 -2.74 7.22 -7.58
CA LEU A 56 -1.59 7.92 -8.13
C LEU A 56 -1.01 8.83 -7.06
N LEU A 57 0.31 8.92 -6.99
CA LEU A 57 0.99 9.78 -6.04
C LEU A 57 1.27 11.15 -6.65
N LEU A 58 0.82 12.18 -6.00
CA LEU A 58 1.16 13.56 -6.32
C LEU A 58 2.32 14.00 -5.43
N GLY A 59 3.48 14.14 -6.03
CA GLY A 59 4.67 14.68 -5.37
C GLY A 59 4.66 16.21 -5.40
N GLY A 60 5.09 16.83 -4.33
CA GLY A 60 5.28 18.28 -4.22
C GLY A 60 6.10 18.57 -2.97
N GLU A 61 6.64 19.77 -2.87
CA GLU A 61 7.47 20.16 -1.72
C GLU A 61 6.71 19.94 -0.41
N GLY A 62 7.18 18.99 0.38
CA GLY A 62 6.82 18.81 1.77
C GLY A 62 5.68 17.85 2.09
N THR A 63 4.78 17.53 1.16
CA THR A 63 3.63 16.67 1.49
C THR A 63 3.28 15.73 0.34
N LEU A 64 3.33 14.43 0.62
CA LEU A 64 2.82 13.42 -0.32
C LEU A 64 1.30 13.41 -0.29
N ARG A 65 0.68 13.42 -1.45
CA ARG A 65 -0.77 13.35 -1.63
C ARG A 65 -1.13 12.22 -2.59
N VAL A 66 -2.32 11.69 -2.46
CA VAL A 66 -2.82 10.60 -3.29
C VAL A 66 -4.05 11.06 -4.05
N ILE A 67 -4.10 10.71 -5.33
CA ILE A 67 -5.28 10.90 -6.17
C ILE A 67 -5.85 9.52 -6.49
N HIS A 68 -7.14 9.33 -6.22
CA HIS A 68 -7.83 8.11 -6.63
C HIS A 68 -8.34 8.30 -8.08
N VAL A 69 -8.04 7.34 -8.96
CA VAL A 69 -8.43 7.39 -10.37
C VAL A 69 -9.94 7.59 -10.54
N ARG A 70 -10.74 6.99 -9.68
CA ARG A 70 -12.20 7.16 -9.67
C ARG A 70 -12.64 8.63 -9.60
N ASP A 71 -11.94 9.45 -8.82
CA ASP A 71 -12.30 10.85 -8.64
C ASP A 71 -12.06 11.70 -9.89
N LEU A 72 -11.20 11.24 -10.81
CA LEU A 72 -10.94 11.90 -12.09
C LEU A 72 -12.15 11.87 -13.04
N LEU A 73 -13.03 10.88 -12.88
CA LEU A 73 -14.15 10.65 -13.81
C LEU A 73 -15.23 11.73 -13.73
N LEU A 74 -15.34 12.39 -12.58
CA LEU A 74 -16.42 13.35 -12.28
C LEU A 74 -15.96 14.82 -12.35
N LYS A 75 -14.69 15.05 -12.63
CA LYS A 75 -14.12 16.41 -12.67
C LYS A 75 -13.91 16.91 -14.10
N ASP A 76 -13.99 18.20 -14.24
CA ASP A 76 -13.66 18.92 -15.48
C ASP A 76 -12.20 18.67 -15.87
N GLU A 77 -11.95 18.40 -17.13
CA GLU A 77 -10.62 18.14 -17.68
C GLU A 77 -9.63 19.28 -17.48
N THR A 78 -10.12 20.51 -17.44
CA THR A 78 -9.30 21.71 -17.23
C THR A 78 -9.00 22.01 -15.76
N ALA A 79 -9.68 21.34 -14.84
CA ALA A 79 -9.43 21.52 -13.40
C ALA A 79 -8.02 21.07 -13.01
N PRO A 80 -7.39 21.71 -12.02
CA PRO A 80 -6.13 21.23 -11.51
C PRO A 80 -6.34 19.91 -10.75
N ALA A 81 -5.51 18.92 -11.02
CA ALA A 81 -5.58 17.62 -10.37
C ALA A 81 -5.37 17.71 -8.85
N GLU A 82 -4.66 18.72 -8.38
CA GLU A 82 -4.45 18.98 -6.95
C GLU A 82 -5.75 19.13 -6.17
N SER A 83 -6.83 19.58 -6.80
CA SER A 83 -8.14 19.70 -6.15
C SER A 83 -8.71 18.35 -5.71
N LEU A 84 -8.27 17.26 -6.31
CA LEU A 84 -8.68 15.88 -5.99
C LEU A 84 -7.70 15.16 -5.07
N ALA A 85 -6.53 15.74 -4.82
CA ALA A 85 -5.49 15.12 -4.03
C ALA A 85 -5.84 15.16 -2.53
N ARG A 86 -5.64 14.03 -1.88
CA ARG A 86 -5.82 13.88 -0.43
C ARG A 86 -4.47 13.61 0.23
N PRO A 87 -4.27 14.06 1.49
CA PRO A 87 -3.04 13.74 2.20
C PRO A 87 -2.78 12.24 2.23
N ALA A 88 -1.55 11.83 1.91
CA ALA A 88 -1.15 10.44 2.02
C ALA A 88 -0.84 10.09 3.47
N PHE A 89 -1.25 8.91 3.90
CA PHE A 89 -0.78 8.34 5.16
C PHE A 89 0.61 7.76 4.91
N VAL A 90 1.61 8.22 5.63
CA VAL A 90 3.02 7.86 5.40
C VAL A 90 3.53 6.98 6.53
N LEU A 91 4.15 5.86 6.17
CA LEU A 91 4.86 4.97 7.08
C LEU A 91 6.34 4.95 6.72
N LYS A 92 7.18 4.89 7.74
CA LYS A 92 8.62 4.67 7.55
C LYS A 92 8.88 3.20 7.16
N ALA A 93 9.82 2.99 6.26
CA ALA A 93 10.17 1.65 5.74
C ALA A 93 10.51 0.64 6.83
N LYS A 94 11.16 1.08 7.90
CA LYS A 94 11.57 0.23 9.02
C LYS A 94 10.49 0.02 10.09
N THR A 95 9.30 0.60 9.93
CA THR A 95 8.19 0.40 10.87
C THR A 95 7.83 -1.09 10.93
N PRO A 96 7.74 -1.68 12.13
CA PRO A 96 7.28 -3.06 12.28
C PRO A 96 5.84 -3.25 11.73
N ILE A 97 5.56 -4.40 11.15
CA ILE A 97 4.27 -4.70 10.51
C ILE A 97 3.10 -4.48 11.46
N TYR A 98 3.19 -4.94 12.71
CA TYR A 98 2.09 -4.77 13.67
C TYR A 98 1.87 -3.31 14.06
N GLU A 99 2.93 -2.53 14.18
CA GLU A 99 2.84 -1.09 14.44
C GLU A 99 2.21 -0.37 13.25
N ALA A 100 2.57 -0.75 12.03
CA ALA A 100 1.97 -0.23 10.81
C ALA A 100 0.47 -0.53 10.76
N LEU A 101 0.08 -1.76 11.07
CA LEU A 101 -1.32 -2.18 11.14
C LEU A 101 -2.10 -1.37 12.18
N ALA A 102 -1.57 -1.23 13.38
CA ALA A 102 -2.20 -0.46 14.45
C ALA A 102 -2.37 1.02 14.06
N SER A 103 -1.34 1.62 13.48
CA SER A 103 -1.37 3.02 13.03
C SER A 103 -2.39 3.26 11.92
N MET A 104 -2.47 2.36 10.95
CA MET A 104 -3.44 2.45 9.86
C MET A 104 -4.89 2.30 10.36
N ARG A 105 -5.11 1.39 11.30
CA ARG A 105 -6.44 1.20 11.91
C ARG A 105 -6.85 2.40 12.75
N ALA A 106 -5.94 2.95 13.54
CA ALA A 106 -6.19 4.15 14.34
C ALA A 106 -6.53 5.36 13.46
N ALA A 107 -5.88 5.49 12.31
CA ALA A 107 -6.13 6.56 11.34
C ALA A 107 -7.33 6.27 10.41
N SER A 108 -7.92 5.08 10.47
CA SER A 108 -8.99 4.62 9.57
C SER A 108 -8.63 4.72 8.09
N VAL A 109 -7.38 4.44 7.76
CA VAL A 109 -6.89 4.44 6.38
C VAL A 109 -6.69 3.03 5.87
N GLN A 110 -6.88 2.84 4.57
CA GLN A 110 -6.73 1.54 3.90
C GLN A 110 -5.45 1.43 3.09
N ILE A 111 -4.76 2.54 2.88
CA ILE A 111 -3.54 2.61 2.09
C ILE A 111 -2.53 3.51 2.77
N ALA A 112 -1.27 3.14 2.69
CA ALA A 112 -0.15 3.92 3.20
C ALA A 112 0.97 3.97 2.17
N VAL A 113 1.64 5.11 2.11
CA VAL A 113 2.86 5.29 1.33
C VAL A 113 4.04 4.97 2.26
N VAL A 114 4.92 4.10 1.81
CA VAL A 114 6.11 3.71 2.57
C VAL A 114 7.31 4.47 2.05
N THR A 115 8.02 5.15 2.95
CA THR A 115 9.17 5.97 2.60
C THR A 115 10.41 5.56 3.37
N ASP A 116 11.57 5.70 2.74
CA ASP A 116 12.88 5.58 3.36
C ASP A 116 13.60 6.92 3.17
N GLY A 117 13.61 7.74 4.22
CA GLY A 117 14.06 9.13 4.12
C GLY A 117 13.16 9.92 3.16
N SER A 118 13.74 10.51 2.13
CA SER A 118 13.01 11.23 1.08
C SER A 118 12.54 10.32 -0.07
N ARG A 119 12.96 9.06 -0.05
CA ARG A 119 12.66 8.09 -1.12
C ARG A 119 11.37 7.36 -0.85
N ILE A 120 10.50 7.25 -1.86
CA ILE A 120 9.30 6.43 -1.81
C ILE A 120 9.70 4.99 -2.12
N THR A 121 9.49 4.09 -1.16
CA THR A 121 9.76 2.65 -1.33
C THR A 121 8.61 1.96 -2.06
N GLY A 122 7.39 2.38 -1.78
CA GLY A 122 6.20 1.81 -2.38
C GLY A 122 4.93 2.19 -1.64
N VAL A 123 3.87 1.49 -1.98
CA VAL A 123 2.55 1.65 -1.37
C VAL A 123 2.10 0.31 -0.81
N VAL A 124 1.51 0.32 0.37
CA VAL A 124 0.97 -0.86 1.02
C VAL A 124 -0.50 -0.64 1.36
N THR A 125 -1.30 -1.66 1.16
CA THR A 125 -2.71 -1.64 1.57
C THR A 125 -2.92 -2.42 2.86
N LEU A 126 -4.00 -2.08 3.57
CA LEU A 126 -4.40 -2.84 4.76
C LEU A 126 -4.61 -4.34 4.41
N ALA A 127 -5.16 -4.62 3.24
CA ALA A 127 -5.35 -5.98 2.75
C ALA A 127 -4.03 -6.72 2.57
N ASP A 128 -2.98 -6.07 2.09
CA ASP A 128 -1.65 -6.66 1.94
C ASP A 128 -1.06 -7.06 3.29
N ILE A 129 -1.20 -6.18 4.29
CA ILE A 129 -0.75 -6.45 5.66
C ILE A 129 -1.52 -7.64 6.24
N LEU A 130 -2.84 -7.63 6.12
CA LEU A 130 -3.69 -8.69 6.67
C LEU A 130 -3.39 -10.05 6.02
N ARG A 131 -3.14 -10.08 4.72
CA ARG A 131 -2.73 -11.32 4.03
C ARG A 131 -1.41 -11.88 4.56
N ARG A 132 -0.51 -11.01 5.00
CA ARG A 132 0.78 -11.43 5.54
C ARG A 132 0.67 -11.91 6.99
N VAL A 133 -0.20 -11.28 7.78
CA VAL A 133 -0.37 -11.54 9.21
C VAL A 133 -1.31 -12.72 9.46
N LEU A 134 -2.38 -12.83 8.67
CA LEU A 134 -3.34 -13.92 8.81
C LEU A 134 -2.83 -15.20 8.12
N PRO A 135 -3.04 -16.37 8.73
CA PRO A 135 -2.72 -17.64 8.07
C PRO A 135 -3.53 -17.74 6.78
N LEU A 136 -2.86 -18.15 5.70
CA LEU A 136 -3.51 -18.37 4.41
C LEU A 136 -4.58 -19.45 4.60
N SER A 137 -5.84 -19.07 4.39
CA SER A 137 -6.89 -20.05 4.19
C SER A 137 -6.52 -20.88 2.95
N PRO A 138 -6.55 -22.21 3.02
CA PRO A 138 -6.30 -23.02 1.84
C PRO A 138 -7.28 -22.56 0.75
N LYS A 139 -6.74 -22.25 -0.40
CA LYS A 139 -7.54 -21.93 -1.59
C LYS A 139 -8.56 -23.05 -1.76
N PRO A 140 -9.87 -22.78 -1.81
CA PRO A 140 -10.82 -23.84 -2.06
C PRO A 140 -10.46 -24.49 -3.38
N GLU A 141 -10.15 -25.78 -3.31
CA GLU A 141 -9.96 -26.55 -4.55
C GLU A 141 -11.21 -26.41 -5.40
N PRO A 142 -11.08 -26.15 -6.69
CA PRO A 142 -12.22 -26.20 -7.56
C PRO A 142 -12.84 -27.59 -7.39
N ARG A 143 -14.04 -27.63 -6.82
CA ARG A 143 -14.80 -28.87 -6.78
C ARG A 143 -14.91 -29.35 -8.22
N GLY A 144 -14.16 -30.38 -8.53
CA GLY A 144 -14.30 -31.05 -9.79
C GLY A 144 -15.78 -31.35 -10.00
N LEU A 145 -16.34 -30.78 -11.02
CA LEU A 145 -17.63 -31.20 -11.53
C LEU A 145 -17.43 -32.63 -11.98
N ALA A 146 -17.84 -33.53 -11.12
CA ALA A 146 -18.02 -34.92 -11.52
C ALA A 146 -19.23 -35.03 -12.41
#